data_be50cea696fed28509eaa1476011d376
#
_entry.id   be50cea696fed28509eaa1476011d376
#
_cell.length_a   1.000
_cell.length_b   1.000
_cell.length_c   1.000
_cell.angle_alpha   90.00
_cell.angle_beta   90.00
_cell.angle_gamma   90.00
#
_symmetry.space_group_name_H-M   'P 1'
#
loop_
_entity.id
_entity.type
_entity.pdbx_description
1 polymer ?
#
loop_
_entity_poly.entity_id
_entity_poly.type
_entity_poly.pdbx_seq_one_letter_code
_entity_poly.pdbx_strand_id
1 'polypeptide(L)'
;MNSLKEYKKKRNFKQTPEPLGRKKKTGLSRFVVQKHYTRHLHYDFRLEMEGVLKSWAVPKGLPEKKGIKRLAVQVEDHPIDYLDFQGEIPQGCYGAGRVEIWDKGWYNLIEKEKDRKLIFELKGKKLKGVYELVLMKDKNWLIFKLSS
;
A
#
# COMPACT_ATOMS: atom_id res chain seq x y z
N MET A 1 -18.49 9.71 -0.43
CA MET A 1 -18.25 8.37 0.12
C MET A 1 -17.01 8.36 1.00
N ASN A 2 -17.10 7.75 2.16
CA ASN A 2 -15.95 7.69 3.08
C ASN A 2 -15.13 6.43 2.78
N SER A 3 -14.03 6.58 2.04
CA SER A 3 -13.17 5.45 1.65
C SER A 3 -12.42 4.84 2.83
N LEU A 4 -12.40 5.50 4.00
CA LEU A 4 -11.74 4.98 5.20
C LEU A 4 -12.69 4.20 6.11
N LYS A 5 -13.94 4.06 5.72
CA LYS A 5 -14.96 3.36 6.52
C LYS A 5 -14.54 1.92 6.87
N GLU A 6 -14.04 1.18 5.89
CA GLU A 6 -13.60 -0.19 6.09
C GLU A 6 -12.39 -0.26 7.02
N TYR A 7 -11.44 0.65 6.86
CA TYR A 7 -10.28 0.75 7.74
C TYR A 7 -10.72 0.93 9.19
N LYS A 8 -11.61 1.90 9.44
CA LYS A 8 -12.09 2.21 10.79
C LYS A 8 -12.92 1.07 11.38
N LYS A 9 -13.72 0.41 10.56
CA LYS A 9 -14.59 -0.69 10.99
C LYS A 9 -13.82 -1.87 11.55
N LYS A 10 -12.62 -2.14 11.03
CA LYS A 10 -11.81 -3.29 11.43
C LYS A 10 -10.96 -3.05 12.68
N ARG A 11 -10.98 -1.84 13.25
CA ARG A 11 -10.03 -1.48 14.30
C ARG A 11 -10.67 -0.94 15.56
N ASN A 12 -10.03 -1.25 16.69
CA ASN A 12 -10.33 -0.64 17.99
C ASN A 12 -9.15 0.26 18.35
N PHE A 13 -9.30 1.57 18.14
CA PHE A 13 -8.21 2.52 18.32
C PHE A 13 -7.80 2.76 19.77
N LYS A 14 -8.51 2.16 20.73
CA LYS A 14 -8.06 2.13 22.11
C LYS A 14 -7.00 1.07 22.34
N GLN A 15 -6.87 0.11 21.42
CA GLN A 15 -5.96 -1.02 21.56
C GLN A 15 -4.80 -1.01 20.58
N THR A 16 -4.94 -0.41 19.41
CA THR A 16 -3.90 -0.37 18.40
C THR A 16 -3.27 1.02 18.30
N PRO A 17 -1.92 1.10 18.09
CA PRO A 17 -1.26 2.40 17.88
C PRO A 17 -1.43 2.94 16.45
N GLU A 18 -2.14 2.24 15.60
CA GLU A 18 -2.39 2.71 14.24
C GLU A 18 -3.12 4.06 14.25
N PRO A 19 -2.87 4.91 13.21
CA PRO A 19 -3.56 6.20 13.13
C PRO A 19 -5.07 6.06 13.08
N LEU A 20 -5.77 6.98 13.77
CA LEU A 20 -7.22 7.01 13.79
C LEU A 20 -7.81 7.17 12.40
N GLY A 21 -7.17 7.98 11.59
CA GLY A 21 -7.53 8.07 10.19
C GLY A 21 -8.61 9.07 9.86
N ARG A 22 -8.29 9.96 8.94
CA ARG A 22 -9.24 10.83 8.29
C ARG A 22 -8.72 11.09 6.90
N LYS A 23 -9.65 11.35 5.99
CA LYS A 23 -9.29 11.67 4.62
C LYS A 23 -8.61 13.04 4.59
N LYS A 24 -7.46 13.12 3.92
CA LYS A 24 -6.64 14.32 3.92
C LYS A 24 -6.10 14.57 2.53
N LYS A 25 -6.62 15.58 1.85
CA LYS A 25 -6.14 15.95 0.52
C LYS A 25 -4.88 16.77 0.63
N THR A 26 -3.75 16.20 0.23
CA THR A 26 -2.45 16.86 0.32
C THR A 26 -1.92 17.36 -1.03
N GLY A 27 -2.43 16.81 -2.14
CA GLY A 27 -1.91 17.11 -3.47
C GLY A 27 -0.55 16.48 -3.72
N LEU A 28 -0.05 15.65 -2.81
CA LEU A 28 1.24 14.98 -2.93
C LEU A 28 1.07 13.58 -3.48
N SER A 29 2.15 13.02 -4.03
CA SER A 29 2.15 11.67 -4.58
C SER A 29 3.27 10.88 -3.94
N ARG A 30 3.00 10.38 -2.74
CA ARG A 30 3.97 9.60 -1.97
C ARG A 30 3.58 8.13 -1.97
N PHE A 31 4.55 7.27 -1.75
CA PHE A 31 4.29 5.86 -1.56
C PHE A 31 5.05 5.32 -0.37
N VAL A 32 4.61 4.20 0.13
CA VAL A 32 5.31 3.47 1.17
C VAL A 32 5.12 1.96 0.94
N VAL A 33 6.14 1.20 1.25
CA VAL A 33 6.05 -0.26 1.35
C VAL A 33 6.36 -0.61 2.80
N GLN A 34 5.41 -1.24 3.45
CA GLN A 34 5.55 -1.66 4.84
C GLN A 34 5.66 -3.17 4.89
N LYS A 35 6.75 -3.64 5.48
CA LYS A 35 6.95 -5.07 5.71
C LYS A 35 6.18 -5.44 6.97
N HIS A 36 5.24 -6.37 6.81
CA HIS A 36 4.29 -6.69 7.86
C HIS A 36 4.51 -8.12 8.34
N TYR A 37 5.00 -8.25 9.55
CA TYR A 37 5.32 -9.52 10.17
C TYR A 37 4.11 -10.05 10.92
N THR A 38 3.13 -10.53 10.15
CA THR A 38 1.99 -11.23 10.69
C THR A 38 2.29 -12.73 10.66
N ARG A 39 1.29 -13.54 10.90
CA ARG A 39 1.39 -14.98 10.75
C ARG A 39 1.94 -15.37 9.37
N HIS A 40 1.57 -14.59 8.35
CA HIS A 40 2.10 -14.73 6.99
C HIS A 40 2.76 -13.42 6.61
N LEU A 41 4.09 -13.40 6.62
CA LEU A 41 4.83 -12.21 6.21
C LEU A 41 4.38 -11.74 4.83
N HIS A 42 4.09 -10.45 4.71
CA HIS A 42 3.77 -9.85 3.43
C HIS A 42 4.24 -8.40 3.41
N TYR A 43 4.13 -7.78 2.25
CA TYR A 43 4.51 -6.39 2.06
C TYR A 43 3.26 -5.62 1.66
N ASP A 44 2.96 -4.56 2.39
CA ASP A 44 1.84 -3.69 2.08
C ASP A 44 2.34 -2.51 1.26
N PHE A 45 1.87 -2.41 0.03
CA PHE A 45 2.22 -1.34 -0.89
C PHE A 45 1.09 -0.32 -0.92
N ARG A 46 1.42 0.95 -0.69
CA ARG A 46 0.42 2.01 -0.58
C ARG A 46 0.81 3.20 -1.43
N LEU A 47 -0.16 3.72 -2.17
CA LEU A 47 -0.01 4.91 -3.02
C LEU A 47 -0.96 5.99 -2.53
N GLU A 48 -0.42 7.17 -2.26
CA GLU A 48 -1.22 8.34 -1.89
C GLU A 48 -2.00 8.81 -3.09
N MET A 49 -3.33 8.78 -3.00
CA MET A 49 -4.20 9.09 -4.11
C MET A 49 -5.59 9.47 -3.59
N GLU A 50 -6.13 10.56 -4.07
CA GLU A 50 -7.49 10.98 -3.72
C GLU A 50 -7.71 11.14 -2.22
N GLY A 51 -6.69 11.59 -1.50
CA GLY A 51 -6.78 11.89 -0.07
C GLY A 51 -6.65 10.69 0.86
N VAL A 52 -6.32 9.53 0.32
CA VAL A 52 -6.11 8.30 1.11
C VAL A 52 -4.91 7.55 0.56
N LEU A 53 -4.58 6.43 1.18
CA LEU A 53 -3.57 5.50 0.67
C LEU A 53 -4.29 4.31 0.05
N LYS A 54 -4.27 4.21 -1.28
CA LYS A 54 -4.70 3.02 -1.98
C LYS A 54 -3.71 1.92 -1.67
N SER A 55 -4.19 0.74 -1.29
CA SER A 55 -3.34 -0.27 -0.65
C SER A 55 -3.48 -1.65 -1.25
N TRP A 56 -2.35 -2.34 -1.35
CA TRP A 56 -2.28 -3.73 -1.84
C TRP A 56 -1.36 -4.52 -0.95
N ALA A 57 -1.77 -5.74 -0.60
CA ALA A 57 -0.91 -6.69 0.10
C ALA A 57 -0.18 -7.53 -0.95
N VAL A 58 1.13 -7.54 -0.92
CA VAL A 58 1.98 -8.25 -1.87
C VAL A 58 2.74 -9.35 -1.13
N PRO A 59 2.25 -10.60 -1.17
CA PRO A 59 2.83 -11.67 -0.34
C PRO A 59 4.32 -11.91 -0.55
N LYS A 60 4.79 -11.81 -1.79
CA LYS A 60 6.20 -12.10 -2.11
C LYS A 60 7.06 -10.84 -2.24
N GLY A 61 6.51 -9.67 -1.96
CA GLY A 61 7.23 -8.43 -2.07
C GLY A 61 7.20 -7.82 -3.46
N LEU A 62 7.63 -6.56 -3.55
CA LEU A 62 7.61 -5.80 -4.80
C LEU A 62 8.75 -6.28 -5.71
N PRO A 63 8.48 -6.45 -7.02
CA PRO A 63 9.53 -6.86 -7.94
C PRO A 63 10.52 -5.72 -8.15
N GLU A 64 11.81 -6.03 -8.02
CA GLU A 64 12.87 -5.04 -8.22
C GLU A 64 13.48 -5.14 -9.62
N LYS A 65 13.14 -6.17 -10.37
CA LYS A 65 13.65 -6.41 -11.72
C LYS A 65 12.51 -6.63 -12.69
N LYS A 66 12.77 -6.35 -13.98
CA LYS A 66 11.83 -6.63 -15.05
C LYS A 66 11.63 -8.14 -15.19
N GLY A 67 10.48 -8.54 -15.72
CA GLY A 67 10.18 -9.94 -15.99
C GLY A 67 9.58 -10.71 -14.82
N ILE A 68 9.45 -10.07 -13.65
CA ILE A 68 8.87 -10.69 -12.47
C ILE A 68 7.49 -10.09 -12.24
N LYS A 69 6.46 -10.93 -12.24
CA LYS A 69 5.09 -10.52 -11.92
C LYS A 69 4.73 -11.04 -10.54
N ARG A 70 4.18 -10.18 -9.71
CA ARG A 70 3.79 -10.53 -8.35
C ARG A 70 2.30 -10.26 -8.13
N LEU A 71 1.67 -11.16 -7.40
CA LEU A 71 0.29 -10.96 -6.96
C LEU A 71 0.25 -9.79 -5.98
N ALA A 72 -0.70 -8.90 -6.19
CA ALA A 72 -0.98 -7.78 -5.29
C ALA A 72 -2.48 -7.79 -5.00
N VAL A 73 -2.85 -8.06 -3.77
CA VAL A 73 -4.27 -8.16 -3.37
C VAL A 73 -4.71 -6.82 -2.82
N GLN A 74 -5.68 -6.20 -3.46
CA GLN A 74 -6.18 -4.91 -3.01
C GLN A 74 -6.89 -5.06 -1.67
N VAL A 75 -6.54 -4.19 -0.73
CA VAL A 75 -7.13 -4.14 0.60
C VAL A 75 -7.74 -2.77 0.81
N GLU A 76 -8.36 -2.56 1.97
CA GLU A 76 -9.02 -1.28 2.26
C GLU A 76 -8.06 -0.10 2.18
N ASP A 77 -8.60 1.07 1.81
CA ASP A 77 -7.83 2.31 1.82
C ASP A 77 -7.38 2.62 3.24
N HIS A 78 -6.19 3.18 3.36
CA HIS A 78 -5.63 3.59 4.65
C HIS A 78 -5.50 5.10 4.71
N PRO A 79 -5.49 5.67 5.92
CA PRO A 79 -5.32 7.13 6.07
C PRO A 79 -3.88 7.55 5.70
N ILE A 80 -3.74 8.79 5.23
CA ILE A 80 -2.44 9.34 4.81
C ILE A 80 -1.40 9.20 5.94
N ASP A 81 -1.81 9.36 7.18
CA ASP A 81 -0.89 9.25 8.32
C ASP A 81 -0.26 7.86 8.46
N TYR A 82 -0.81 6.86 7.81
CA TYR A 82 -0.23 5.51 7.80
C TYR A 82 1.08 5.42 7.01
N LEU A 83 1.39 6.45 6.20
CA LEU A 83 2.66 6.55 5.47
C LEU A 83 3.87 6.42 6.38
N ASP A 84 3.77 6.91 7.61
CA ASP A 84 4.89 6.93 8.55
C ASP A 84 4.74 5.88 9.65
N PHE A 85 3.74 5.01 9.54
CA PHE A 85 3.48 4.07 10.61
C PHE A 85 4.50 2.94 10.67
N GLN A 86 5.12 2.79 11.83
CA GLN A 86 5.92 1.64 12.21
C GLN A 86 5.55 1.32 13.65
N GLY A 87 5.53 0.04 13.98
CA GLY A 87 5.24 -0.34 15.34
C GLY A 87 4.66 -1.74 15.44
N GLU A 88 4.21 -2.06 16.64
CA GLU A 88 3.66 -3.35 16.98
C GLU A 88 2.14 -3.23 17.07
N ILE A 89 1.43 -4.05 16.28
CA ILE A 89 -0.02 -4.16 16.41
C ILE A 89 -0.25 -5.32 17.37
N PRO A 90 -0.91 -5.07 18.53
CA PRO A 90 -1.04 -6.09 19.57
C PRO A 90 -1.78 -7.34 19.12
N GLN A 91 -1.46 -8.45 19.76
CA GLN A 91 -2.19 -9.69 19.55
C GLN A 91 -3.65 -9.50 19.89
N GLY A 92 -4.52 -10.08 19.08
CA GLY A 92 -5.96 -9.90 19.23
C GLY A 92 -6.52 -8.76 18.40
N CYS A 93 -5.68 -7.86 17.90
CA CYS A 93 -6.08 -6.80 16.99
C CYS A 93 -5.98 -7.28 15.54
N TYR A 94 -6.79 -6.70 14.67
CA TYR A 94 -6.71 -6.99 13.25
C TYR A 94 -5.33 -6.61 12.72
N GLY A 95 -4.68 -7.54 12.02
CA GLY A 95 -3.35 -7.30 11.46
C GLY A 95 -2.23 -7.36 12.50
N ALA A 96 -2.46 -8.06 13.62
CA ALA A 96 -1.47 -8.18 14.69
C ALA A 96 -0.07 -8.56 14.19
N GLY A 97 0.96 -7.91 14.75
CA GLY A 97 2.35 -8.15 14.40
C GLY A 97 3.11 -6.87 14.20
N ARG A 98 4.40 -7.00 13.83
CA ARG A 98 5.28 -5.86 13.64
C ARG A 98 5.15 -5.30 12.23
N VAL A 99 5.12 -3.97 12.12
CA VAL A 99 5.11 -3.24 10.87
C VAL A 99 6.37 -2.40 10.76
N GLU A 100 7.14 -2.60 9.70
CA GLU A 100 8.36 -1.83 9.44
C GLU A 100 8.28 -1.18 8.06
N ILE A 101 8.72 0.06 7.95
CA ILE A 101 8.84 0.71 6.65
C ILE A 101 10.02 0.08 5.92
N TRP A 102 9.74 -0.58 4.78
CA TRP A 102 10.76 -1.22 3.96
C TRP A 102 11.30 -0.27 2.88
N ASP A 103 10.41 0.54 2.28
CA ASP A 103 10.79 1.58 1.34
C ASP A 103 9.73 2.68 1.36
N LYS A 104 10.15 3.89 0.99
CA LYS A 104 9.29 5.06 1.02
C LYS A 104 9.84 6.10 0.06
N GLY A 105 8.97 6.87 -0.56
CA GLY A 105 9.40 7.92 -1.47
C GLY A 105 8.24 8.56 -2.20
N TRP A 106 8.52 8.98 -3.42
CA TRP A 106 7.57 9.67 -4.27
C TRP A 106 7.24 8.81 -5.48
N TYR A 107 6.13 9.10 -6.13
CA TYR A 107 5.83 8.48 -7.40
C TYR A 107 5.22 9.48 -8.36
N ASN A 108 5.38 9.23 -9.65
CA ASN A 108 4.69 9.97 -10.71
C ASN A 108 3.69 9.06 -11.37
N LEU A 109 2.42 9.46 -11.38
CA LEU A 109 1.39 8.70 -12.08
C LEU A 109 1.51 8.99 -13.57
N ILE A 110 1.72 7.94 -14.36
CA ILE A 110 1.87 8.06 -15.81
C ILE A 110 0.55 7.80 -16.50
N GLU A 111 -0.16 6.76 -16.04
CA GLU A 111 -1.44 6.39 -16.64
C GLU A 111 -2.35 5.80 -15.58
N LYS A 112 -3.62 6.15 -15.65
CA LYS A 112 -4.64 5.55 -14.79
C LYS A 112 -5.85 5.24 -15.66
N GLU A 113 -6.21 3.97 -15.75
CA GLU A 113 -7.38 3.52 -16.47
C GLU A 113 -8.42 3.04 -15.47
N LYS A 114 -9.30 3.94 -15.05
CA LYS A 114 -10.33 3.69 -14.04
C LYS A 114 -9.72 3.02 -12.82
N ASP A 115 -10.39 2.02 -12.25
CA ASP A 115 -9.87 1.26 -11.10
C ASP A 115 -9.34 -0.09 -11.55
N ARG A 116 -8.72 -0.13 -12.72
CA ARG A 116 -8.29 -1.38 -13.36
C ARG A 116 -6.82 -1.44 -13.71
N LYS A 117 -6.16 -0.29 -13.87
CA LYS A 117 -4.77 -0.24 -14.30
C LYS A 117 -4.12 1.05 -13.86
N LEU A 118 -2.93 0.94 -13.33
CA LEU A 118 -2.09 2.06 -12.98
C LEU A 118 -0.69 1.84 -13.55
N ILE A 119 -0.13 2.89 -14.16
CA ILE A 119 1.28 2.89 -14.54
C ILE A 119 1.90 4.09 -13.85
N PHE A 120 2.99 3.87 -13.14
CA PHE A 120 3.60 4.91 -12.32
C PHE A 120 5.11 4.68 -12.20
N GLU A 121 5.82 5.78 -12.00
CA GLU A 121 7.27 5.72 -11.75
C GLU A 121 7.50 5.87 -10.25
N LEU A 122 8.20 4.90 -9.66
CA LEU A 122 8.56 4.94 -8.25
C LEU A 122 9.94 5.58 -8.09
N LYS A 123 10.05 6.43 -7.07
CA LYS A 123 11.29 7.12 -6.69
C LYS A 123 11.55 6.88 -5.21
N GLY A 124 11.80 5.64 -4.86
CA GLY A 124 12.15 5.22 -3.51
C GLY A 124 13.64 5.06 -3.35
N LYS A 125 14.04 4.50 -2.23
CA LYS A 125 15.44 4.15 -1.98
C LYS A 125 15.77 2.81 -2.62
N LYS A 126 14.85 1.86 -2.55
CA LYS A 126 15.01 0.52 -3.10
C LYS A 126 14.28 0.36 -4.42
N LEU A 127 13.05 0.87 -4.50
CA LEU A 127 12.22 0.73 -5.68
C LEU A 127 12.35 1.97 -6.55
N LYS A 128 12.89 1.79 -7.75
CA LYS A 128 13.09 2.87 -8.73
C LYS A 128 12.71 2.35 -10.11
N GLY A 129 11.97 3.16 -10.85
CA GLY A 129 11.60 2.83 -12.22
C GLY A 129 10.10 2.78 -12.42
N VAL A 130 9.70 2.35 -13.60
CA VAL A 130 8.30 2.35 -14.00
C VAL A 130 7.66 1.00 -13.75
N TYR A 131 6.50 1.03 -13.13
CA TYR A 131 5.74 -0.16 -12.72
C TYR A 131 4.33 -0.11 -13.27
N GLU A 132 3.75 -1.27 -13.44
CA GLU A 132 2.34 -1.41 -13.79
C GLU A 132 1.63 -2.25 -12.74
N LEU A 133 0.44 -1.79 -12.35
CA LEU A 133 -0.52 -2.53 -11.53
C LEU A 133 -1.75 -2.75 -12.40
N VAL A 134 -2.12 -3.98 -12.62
CA VAL A 134 -3.28 -4.30 -13.44
C VAL A 134 -4.21 -5.29 -12.73
N LEU A 135 -5.50 -4.93 -12.71
CA LEU A 135 -6.52 -5.78 -12.09
C LEU A 135 -6.78 -7.00 -12.95
N MET A 136 -6.71 -8.16 -12.33
CA MET A 136 -6.98 -9.43 -13.01
C MET A 136 -8.40 -9.91 -12.74
N LYS A 137 -8.79 -10.01 -11.47
CA LYS A 137 -10.12 -10.47 -11.08
C LYS A 137 -10.37 -10.10 -9.62
N ASP A 138 -11.57 -9.59 -9.32
CA ASP A 138 -11.99 -9.22 -7.96
C ASP A 138 -11.02 -8.21 -7.34
N LYS A 139 -10.24 -8.63 -6.36
CA LYS A 139 -9.24 -7.79 -5.69
C LYS A 139 -7.81 -8.22 -6.04
N ASN A 140 -7.66 -9.16 -6.96
CA ASN A 140 -6.37 -9.70 -7.34
C ASN A 140 -5.79 -8.92 -8.51
N TRP A 141 -4.67 -8.26 -8.24
CA TRP A 141 -3.91 -7.48 -9.22
C TRP A 141 -2.56 -8.14 -9.45
N LEU A 142 -1.92 -7.78 -10.55
CA LEU A 142 -0.52 -8.09 -10.77
C LEU A 142 0.28 -6.80 -10.76
N ILE A 143 1.45 -6.85 -10.13
CA ILE A 143 2.40 -5.74 -10.17
C ILE A 143 3.70 -6.24 -10.82
N PHE A 144 4.25 -5.43 -11.73
CA PHE A 144 5.51 -5.77 -12.38
C PHE A 144 6.22 -4.52 -12.86
N LYS A 145 7.54 -4.63 -12.99
CA LYS A 145 8.38 -3.50 -13.40
C LYS A 145 8.51 -3.48 -14.91
N LEU A 146 8.25 -2.31 -15.50
CA LEU A 146 8.33 -2.11 -16.95
C LEU A 146 9.71 -1.64 -17.39
N SER A 147 10.33 -0.74 -16.63
CA SER A 147 11.64 -0.17 -16.98
C SER A 147 12.36 0.35 -15.75
N SER A 148 13.65 0.48 -15.90
CA SER A 148 14.52 1.02 -14.84
C SER A 148 14.47 2.53 -14.76
#